data_084af881097f3242dc3d1e7b00e17963
#
_entry.id   084af881097f3242dc3d1e7b00e17963
#
_cell.length_a   1.000
_cell.length_b   1.000
_cell.length_c   1.000
_cell.angle_alpha   90.00
_cell.angle_beta   90.00
_cell.angle_gamma   90.00
#
_symmetry.space_group_name_H-M   'P 1'
#
loop_
_entity.id
_entity.type
_entity.pdbx_description
1 polymer ?
#
loop_
_entity_poly.entity_id
_entity_poly.type
_entity_poly.pdbx_seq_one_letter_code
_entity_poly.pdbx_strand_id
1 'polypeptide(L)'
;IPIDLDGVFSASWSPTGDKIVFAGNNNGSSDLYIYDLNNKRYTQITNDIFSDSYPSWNNTGDKIAFVSDRGEFVDGIYNGRIEDHNYRQTDIYIIDISTKNITQVTDTPENESHPIWANKERMLFYTSDFNGVFNLFKHSLEIPENTFPITNVLTGLQQPTISTDDNTLIFAGYSGLGWDLYSINQPTKMTKKDVLPTAYISTKNNEDISVVDI
;
A
#
# COMPACT_ATOMS: atom_id res chain seq x y z
N ILE A 1 -10.85 -5.33 22.43
CA ILE A 1 -10.23 -6.61 22.06
C ILE A 1 -8.96 -6.69 22.88
N PRO A 2 -8.81 -7.63 23.83
CA PRO A 2 -7.54 -7.82 24.52
C PRO A 2 -6.57 -8.51 23.54
N ILE A 3 -5.73 -7.72 22.90
CA ILE A 3 -4.62 -8.19 22.07
C ILE A 3 -3.35 -7.76 22.81
N ASP A 4 -2.46 -8.70 23.05
CA ASP A 4 -1.16 -8.46 23.67
C ASP A 4 -0.17 -8.00 22.59
N LEU A 5 -0.32 -6.75 22.15
CA LEU A 5 0.50 -6.07 21.14
C LEU A 5 0.84 -4.67 21.65
N ASP A 6 2.02 -4.19 21.28
CA ASP A 6 2.49 -2.85 21.63
C ASP A 6 1.65 -1.74 20.97
N GLY A 7 1.10 -2.02 19.77
CA GLY A 7 0.25 -1.11 19.03
C GLY A 7 -0.56 -1.81 17.94
N VAL A 8 -1.66 -1.18 17.53
CA VAL A 8 -2.52 -1.63 16.44
C VAL A 8 -2.80 -0.45 15.52
N PHE A 9 -2.62 -0.64 14.24
CA PHE A 9 -2.83 0.40 13.22
C PHE A 9 -3.47 -0.17 11.97
N SER A 10 -3.96 0.72 11.09
CA SER A 10 -4.40 0.43 9.73
C SER A 10 -5.27 -0.82 9.62
N ALA A 11 -6.50 -0.73 10.12
CA ALA A 11 -7.47 -1.83 10.07
C ALA A 11 -8.39 -1.76 8.84
N SER A 12 -8.79 -2.92 8.32
CA SER A 12 -9.74 -3.08 7.23
C SER A 12 -10.74 -4.20 7.50
N TRP A 13 -12.00 -3.97 7.15
CA TRP A 13 -13.07 -4.96 7.26
C TRP A 13 -12.99 -6.00 6.15
N SER A 14 -13.29 -7.27 6.49
CA SER A 14 -13.57 -8.29 5.49
C SER A 14 -14.85 -7.95 4.72
N PRO A 15 -15.00 -8.40 3.46
CA PRO A 15 -16.19 -8.13 2.67
C PRO A 15 -17.48 -8.71 3.27
N THR A 16 -17.36 -9.74 4.09
CA THR A 16 -18.47 -10.36 4.83
C THR A 16 -18.79 -9.66 6.15
N GLY A 17 -17.94 -8.75 6.61
CA GLY A 17 -18.13 -8.00 7.86
C GLY A 17 -17.94 -8.81 9.14
N ASP A 18 -17.41 -10.03 9.06
CA ASP A 18 -17.20 -10.92 10.20
C ASP A 18 -15.75 -10.95 10.70
N LYS A 19 -14.82 -10.35 9.95
CA LYS A 19 -13.40 -10.26 10.29
C LYS A 19 -12.85 -8.87 10.08
N ILE A 20 -11.77 -8.58 10.79
CA ILE A 20 -10.96 -7.37 10.62
C ILE A 20 -9.51 -7.81 10.43
N VAL A 21 -8.87 -7.37 9.34
CA VAL A 21 -7.42 -7.42 9.23
C VAL A 21 -6.82 -6.13 9.76
N PHE A 22 -5.68 -6.20 10.42
CA PHE A 22 -4.98 -5.03 10.93
C PHE A 22 -3.47 -5.30 11.01
N ALA A 23 -2.68 -4.23 11.02
CA ALA A 23 -1.27 -4.29 11.35
C ALA A 23 -1.08 -4.14 12.86
N GLY A 24 -0.32 -5.03 13.46
CA GLY A 24 -0.02 -5.04 14.88
C GLY A 24 1.47 -5.04 15.14
N ASN A 25 1.95 -4.14 16.00
CA ASN A 25 3.35 -4.07 16.40
C ASN A 25 3.61 -4.99 17.61
N ASN A 26 4.70 -5.74 17.52
CA ASN A 26 5.22 -6.54 18.62
C ASN A 26 6.75 -6.57 18.55
N ASN A 27 7.41 -6.03 19.59
CA ASN A 27 8.86 -5.99 19.70
C ASN A 27 9.62 -5.32 18.53
N GLY A 28 9.03 -4.30 17.91
CA GLY A 28 9.71 -3.43 16.94
C GLY A 28 9.43 -3.71 15.47
N SER A 29 8.85 -4.86 15.10
CA SER A 29 8.30 -5.12 13.77
C SER A 29 6.78 -5.11 13.80
N SER A 30 6.15 -4.86 12.65
CA SER A 30 4.69 -4.93 12.52
C SER A 30 4.29 -6.03 11.55
N ASP A 31 3.38 -6.88 12.00
CA ASP A 31 2.84 -7.99 11.25
C ASP A 31 1.33 -7.82 11.01
N LEU A 32 0.80 -8.60 10.07
CA LEU A 32 -0.63 -8.67 9.79
C LEU A 32 -1.32 -9.68 10.68
N TYR A 33 -2.46 -9.28 11.22
CA TYR A 33 -3.34 -10.10 12.04
C TYR A 33 -4.76 -10.05 11.51
N ILE A 34 -5.49 -11.15 11.62
CA ILE A 34 -6.93 -11.21 11.39
C ILE A 34 -7.63 -11.49 12.71
N TYR A 35 -8.57 -10.62 13.08
CA TYR A 35 -9.50 -10.82 14.18
C TYR A 35 -10.85 -11.31 13.65
N ASP A 36 -11.30 -12.45 14.16
CA ASP A 36 -12.62 -13.02 13.88
C ASP A 36 -13.61 -12.58 14.98
N LEU A 37 -14.65 -11.87 14.58
CA LEU A 37 -15.65 -11.30 15.51
C LEU A 37 -16.57 -12.38 16.11
N ASN A 38 -16.78 -13.50 15.41
CA ASN A 38 -17.68 -14.57 15.86
C ASN A 38 -17.06 -15.36 17.01
N ASN A 39 -15.82 -15.80 16.84
CA ASN A 39 -15.11 -16.58 17.85
C ASN A 39 -14.24 -15.73 18.79
N LYS A 40 -14.11 -14.41 18.52
CA LYS A 40 -13.34 -13.43 19.29
C LYS A 40 -11.86 -13.80 19.43
N ARG A 41 -11.27 -14.36 18.38
CA ARG A 41 -9.86 -14.75 18.32
C ARG A 41 -9.16 -13.99 17.22
N TYR A 42 -7.87 -13.77 17.40
CA TYR A 42 -7.00 -13.26 16.34
C TYR A 42 -6.02 -14.35 15.90
N THR A 43 -5.60 -14.24 14.65
CA THR A 43 -4.59 -15.11 14.03
C THR A 43 -3.56 -14.23 13.37
N GLN A 44 -2.30 -14.46 13.66
CA GLN A 44 -1.17 -13.81 12.99
C GLN A 44 -1.06 -14.36 11.56
N ILE A 45 -0.89 -13.49 10.58
CA ILE A 45 -0.89 -13.82 9.15
C ILE A 45 0.53 -13.81 8.60
N THR A 46 1.30 -12.78 8.93
CA THR A 46 2.73 -12.68 8.68
C THR A 46 3.48 -12.76 10.01
N ASN A 47 4.72 -13.29 9.98
CA ASN A 47 5.57 -13.40 11.17
C ASN A 47 7.02 -13.50 10.70
N ASP A 48 7.60 -12.37 10.36
CA ASP A 48 8.96 -12.25 9.85
C ASP A 48 9.61 -10.95 10.35
N ILE A 49 10.76 -10.58 9.82
CA ILE A 49 11.50 -9.39 10.27
C ILE A 49 11.02 -8.10 9.60
N PHE A 50 10.19 -8.22 8.58
CA PHE A 50 9.72 -7.08 7.79
C PHE A 50 8.55 -6.38 8.47
N SER A 51 8.35 -5.12 8.12
CA SER A 51 7.25 -4.32 8.66
C SER A 51 6.09 -4.25 7.67
N ASP A 52 4.96 -4.84 8.03
CA ASP A 52 3.74 -4.87 7.24
C ASP A 52 2.74 -3.83 7.73
N SER A 53 2.06 -3.15 6.79
CA SER A 53 1.09 -2.10 7.11
C SER A 53 0.00 -1.95 6.04
N TYR A 54 -1.00 -1.13 6.33
CA TYR A 54 -2.11 -0.77 5.42
C TYR A 54 -2.79 -1.96 4.72
N PRO A 55 -3.20 -3.00 5.46
CA PRO A 55 -3.87 -4.15 4.85
C PRO A 55 -5.24 -3.78 4.28
N SER A 56 -5.57 -4.36 3.13
CA SER A 56 -6.84 -4.19 2.45
C SER A 56 -7.35 -5.52 1.89
N TRP A 57 -8.57 -5.91 2.24
CA TRP A 57 -9.21 -7.13 1.74
C TRP A 57 -9.63 -6.96 0.28
N ASN A 58 -9.49 -8.05 -0.49
CA ASN A 58 -10.20 -8.14 -1.76
C ASN A 58 -11.69 -8.47 -1.53
N ASN A 59 -12.50 -8.31 -2.56
CA ASN A 59 -13.96 -8.50 -2.49
C ASN A 59 -14.41 -9.96 -2.29
N THR A 60 -13.55 -10.95 -2.55
CA THR A 60 -13.81 -12.37 -2.31
C THR A 60 -13.41 -12.83 -0.91
N GLY A 61 -12.61 -12.06 -0.19
CA GLY A 61 -12.19 -12.35 1.16
C GLY A 61 -11.13 -13.44 1.28
N ASP A 62 -10.42 -13.75 0.21
CA ASP A 62 -9.36 -14.76 0.14
C ASP A 62 -7.94 -14.17 0.05
N LYS A 63 -7.83 -12.86 -0.25
CA LYS A 63 -6.55 -12.15 -0.38
C LYS A 63 -6.54 -10.83 0.37
N ILE A 64 -5.35 -10.42 0.77
CA ILE A 64 -5.08 -9.13 1.39
C ILE A 64 -3.96 -8.46 0.62
N ALA A 65 -4.18 -7.23 0.14
CA ALA A 65 -3.12 -6.35 -0.32
C ALA A 65 -2.56 -5.59 0.89
N PHE A 66 -1.26 -5.38 0.95
CA PHE A 66 -0.60 -4.69 2.06
C PHE A 66 0.69 -4.03 1.60
N VAL A 67 1.25 -3.20 2.44
CA VAL A 67 2.53 -2.53 2.26
C VAL A 67 3.58 -3.24 3.09
N SER A 68 4.77 -3.44 2.53
CA SER A 68 5.90 -4.01 3.27
C SER A 68 7.23 -3.47 2.77
N ASP A 69 8.23 -3.51 3.63
CA ASP A 69 9.63 -3.21 3.32
C ASP A 69 10.46 -4.45 2.94
N ARG A 70 9.79 -5.58 2.64
CA ARG A 70 10.44 -6.90 2.40
C ARG A 70 11.24 -7.01 1.09
N GLY A 71 11.07 -6.12 0.12
CA GLY A 71 11.70 -6.23 -1.19
C GLY A 71 11.39 -7.57 -1.86
N GLU A 72 12.41 -8.26 -2.36
CA GLU A 72 12.29 -9.58 -3.03
C GLU A 72 12.03 -10.78 -2.08
N PHE A 73 12.07 -10.57 -0.76
CA PHE A 73 11.98 -11.65 0.24
C PHE A 73 10.53 -12.05 0.54
N VAL A 74 9.81 -12.50 -0.50
CA VAL A 74 8.39 -12.88 -0.40
C VAL A 74 8.15 -14.15 0.43
N ASP A 75 9.17 -14.97 0.67
CA ASP A 75 9.13 -16.14 1.56
C ASP A 75 9.34 -15.79 3.06
N GLY A 76 9.56 -14.50 3.38
CA GLY A 76 9.84 -14.05 4.74
C GLY A 76 11.23 -14.38 5.26
N ILE A 77 12.14 -14.91 4.41
CA ILE A 77 13.49 -15.30 4.79
C ILE A 77 14.49 -14.23 4.32
N TYR A 78 15.00 -13.46 5.27
CA TYR A 78 16.03 -12.47 5.00
C TYR A 78 17.43 -13.09 5.23
N ASN A 79 18.23 -13.15 4.17
CA ASN A 79 19.57 -13.74 4.19
C ASN A 79 20.70 -12.71 4.37
N GLY A 80 20.37 -11.42 4.44
CA GLY A 80 21.31 -10.33 4.62
C GLY A 80 21.59 -10.03 6.10
N ARG A 81 22.42 -9.03 6.33
CA ARG A 81 22.60 -8.45 7.65
C ARG A 81 21.49 -7.45 7.92
N ILE A 82 20.90 -7.46 9.09
CA ILE A 82 19.78 -6.58 9.47
C ILE A 82 20.13 -5.09 9.25
N GLU A 83 21.38 -4.73 9.47
CA GLU A 83 21.85 -3.35 9.28
C GLU A 83 21.83 -2.90 7.80
N ASP A 84 21.85 -3.85 6.87
CA ASP A 84 21.84 -3.60 5.43
C ASP A 84 20.40 -3.60 4.85
N HIS A 85 19.40 -3.95 5.66
CA HIS A 85 18.00 -3.94 5.24
C HIS A 85 17.47 -2.52 5.00
N ASN A 86 16.86 -2.29 3.83
CA ASN A 86 16.30 -0.99 3.48
C ASN A 86 14.86 -0.83 3.99
N TYR A 87 14.69 -0.65 5.28
CA TYR A 87 13.38 -0.44 5.93
C TYR A 87 12.65 0.86 5.51
N ARG A 88 13.26 1.68 4.63
CA ARG A 88 12.66 2.92 4.11
C ARG A 88 11.99 2.74 2.76
N GLN A 89 12.29 1.65 2.06
CA GLN A 89 11.67 1.31 0.79
C GLN A 89 10.44 0.45 1.06
N THR A 90 9.29 0.89 0.57
CA THR A 90 8.03 0.16 0.75
C THR A 90 7.34 -0.09 -0.57
N ASP A 91 6.92 -1.33 -0.77
CA ASP A 91 6.21 -1.82 -1.94
C ASP A 91 4.85 -2.43 -1.55
N ILE A 92 4.01 -2.67 -2.57
CA ILE A 92 2.71 -3.34 -2.42
C ILE A 92 2.88 -4.84 -2.65
N TYR A 93 2.29 -5.63 -1.75
CA TYR A 93 2.24 -7.08 -1.79
C TYR A 93 0.81 -7.58 -1.69
N ILE A 94 0.59 -8.80 -2.13
CA ILE A 94 -0.66 -9.55 -1.95
C ILE A 94 -0.33 -10.86 -1.25
N ILE A 95 -1.03 -11.16 -0.16
CA ILE A 95 -1.00 -12.47 0.49
C ILE A 95 -2.30 -13.23 0.23
N ASP A 96 -2.20 -14.49 -0.17
CA ASP A 96 -3.30 -15.44 -0.17
C ASP A 96 -3.46 -16.03 1.23
N ILE A 97 -4.66 -15.90 1.81
CA ILE A 97 -4.90 -16.25 3.21
C ILE A 97 -4.80 -17.75 3.46
N SER A 98 -5.19 -18.55 2.47
CA SER A 98 -5.22 -20.01 2.59
C SER A 98 -3.85 -20.65 2.46
N THR A 99 -3.05 -20.19 1.52
CA THR A 99 -1.71 -20.74 1.22
C THR A 99 -0.59 -20.00 1.91
N LYS A 100 -0.84 -18.79 2.39
CA LYS A 100 0.17 -17.85 2.93
C LYS A 100 1.21 -17.38 1.91
N ASN A 101 1.00 -17.66 0.62
CA ASN A 101 1.89 -17.19 -0.42
C ASN A 101 1.77 -15.68 -0.58
N ILE A 102 2.92 -15.01 -0.56
CA ILE A 102 3.05 -13.58 -0.81
C ILE A 102 3.54 -13.37 -2.24
N THR A 103 2.95 -12.41 -2.93
CA THR A 103 3.35 -11.98 -4.28
C THR A 103 3.63 -10.49 -4.24
N GLN A 104 4.77 -10.07 -4.76
CA GLN A 104 5.10 -8.66 -4.95
C GLN A 104 4.28 -8.09 -6.11
N VAL A 105 3.70 -6.91 -5.92
CA VAL A 105 2.89 -6.20 -6.92
C VAL A 105 3.66 -5.05 -7.52
N THR A 106 4.39 -4.31 -6.69
CA THR A 106 5.27 -3.22 -7.13
C THR A 106 6.72 -3.53 -6.77
N ASP A 107 7.63 -3.05 -7.61
CA ASP A 107 9.08 -3.14 -7.43
C ASP A 107 9.67 -1.88 -8.08
N THR A 108 9.54 -0.76 -7.38
CA THR A 108 9.96 0.55 -7.87
C THR A 108 10.91 1.20 -6.85
N PRO A 109 11.73 2.18 -7.24
CA PRO A 109 12.59 2.89 -6.30
C PRO A 109 11.83 3.88 -5.39
N GLU A 110 10.54 4.07 -5.64
CA GLU A 110 9.64 4.95 -4.89
C GLU A 110 8.98 4.20 -3.73
N ASN A 111 8.25 4.93 -2.89
CA ASN A 111 7.46 4.32 -1.82
C ASN A 111 6.00 4.22 -2.22
N GLU A 112 5.46 3.03 -2.14
CA GLU A 112 4.04 2.77 -2.31
C GLU A 112 3.33 2.61 -0.97
N SER A 113 2.06 3.03 -0.93
CA SER A 113 1.26 2.98 0.29
C SER A 113 -0.25 2.88 -0.01
N HIS A 114 -1.03 2.55 1.02
CA HIS A 114 -2.50 2.56 1.01
C HIS A 114 -3.13 1.80 -0.16
N PRO A 115 -2.83 0.51 -0.36
CA PRO A 115 -3.48 -0.27 -1.41
C PRO A 115 -4.96 -0.48 -1.10
N ILE A 116 -5.81 -0.34 -2.13
CA ILE A 116 -7.23 -0.70 -2.08
C ILE A 116 -7.61 -1.47 -3.34
N TRP A 117 -8.55 -2.41 -3.19
CA TRP A 117 -9.06 -3.21 -4.29
C TRP A 117 -10.25 -2.52 -4.96
N ALA A 118 -10.30 -2.57 -6.29
CA ALA A 118 -11.56 -2.44 -6.99
C ALA A 118 -12.43 -3.68 -6.72
N ASN A 119 -13.74 -3.48 -6.56
CA ASN A 119 -14.65 -4.56 -6.15
C ASN A 119 -15.09 -5.46 -7.31
N LYS A 120 -15.17 -4.92 -8.51
CA LYS A 120 -15.67 -5.61 -9.72
C LYS A 120 -14.59 -5.94 -10.72
N GLU A 121 -13.49 -5.22 -10.70
CA GLU A 121 -12.39 -5.36 -11.64
C GLU A 121 -11.13 -5.90 -10.93
N ARG A 122 -10.32 -6.67 -11.64
CA ARG A 122 -9.04 -7.17 -11.11
C ARG A 122 -7.99 -6.06 -11.14
N MET A 123 -8.13 -5.13 -10.21
CA MET A 123 -7.40 -3.89 -10.18
C MET A 123 -7.13 -3.44 -8.75
N LEU A 124 -5.97 -2.84 -8.54
CA LEU A 124 -5.61 -2.11 -7.32
C LEU A 124 -5.50 -0.61 -7.60
N PHE A 125 -5.83 0.18 -6.61
CA PHE A 125 -5.39 1.55 -6.49
C PHE A 125 -4.46 1.64 -5.29
N TYR A 126 -3.44 2.48 -5.38
CA TYR A 126 -2.51 2.74 -4.30
C TYR A 126 -1.88 4.12 -4.46
N THR A 127 -1.20 4.59 -3.45
CA THR A 127 -0.45 5.85 -3.52
C THR A 127 1.03 5.58 -3.70
N SER A 128 1.70 6.39 -4.55
CA SER A 128 3.16 6.34 -4.74
C SER A 128 3.72 7.76 -4.76
N ASP A 129 4.91 7.94 -4.19
CA ASP A 129 5.63 9.22 -4.16
C ASP A 129 6.54 9.43 -5.40
N PHE A 130 6.20 8.79 -6.51
CA PHE A 130 6.90 8.76 -7.79
C PHE A 130 7.49 10.10 -8.26
N ASN A 131 6.81 11.22 -8.00
CA ASN A 131 7.29 12.55 -8.36
C ASN A 131 7.72 13.39 -7.15
N GLY A 132 7.91 12.77 -5.98
CA GLY A 132 8.25 13.41 -4.71
C GLY A 132 7.05 13.82 -3.86
N VAL A 133 5.82 13.51 -4.31
CA VAL A 133 4.59 13.62 -3.51
C VAL A 133 3.66 12.46 -3.84
N PHE A 134 2.94 11.97 -2.84
CA PHE A 134 2.03 10.84 -3.05
C PHE A 134 0.91 11.19 -4.01
N ASN A 135 0.85 10.46 -5.11
CA ASN A 135 -0.21 10.47 -6.11
C ASN A 135 -0.91 9.11 -6.17
N LEU A 136 -2.15 9.09 -6.65
CA LEU A 136 -2.92 7.87 -6.79
C LEU A 136 -2.57 7.17 -8.11
N PHE A 137 -2.24 5.90 -8.01
CA PHE A 137 -1.93 5.00 -9.12
C PHE A 137 -3.05 3.98 -9.31
N LYS A 138 -3.21 3.56 -10.54
CA LYS A 138 -4.05 2.44 -10.96
C LYS A 138 -3.17 1.33 -11.49
N HIS A 139 -3.37 0.09 -11.00
CA HIS A 139 -2.61 -1.09 -11.37
C HIS A 139 -3.56 -2.21 -11.78
N SER A 140 -3.36 -2.77 -12.96
CA SER A 140 -4.11 -3.93 -13.43
C SER A 140 -3.43 -5.22 -12.98
N LEU A 141 -4.15 -6.08 -12.27
CA LEU A 141 -3.65 -7.40 -11.86
C LEU A 141 -3.64 -8.43 -13.01
N GLU A 142 -4.28 -8.10 -14.15
CA GLU A 142 -4.27 -8.95 -15.34
C GLU A 142 -3.18 -8.54 -16.33
N ILE A 143 -2.87 -7.24 -16.38
CA ILE A 143 -1.88 -6.64 -17.28
C ILE A 143 -1.01 -5.71 -16.41
N PRO A 144 0.00 -6.23 -15.70
CA PRO A 144 0.82 -5.43 -14.77
C PRO A 144 1.48 -4.19 -15.42
N GLU A 145 1.82 -4.26 -16.71
CA GLU A 145 2.36 -3.14 -17.47
C GLU A 145 1.36 -1.97 -17.59
N ASN A 146 0.08 -2.23 -17.35
CA ASN A 146 -0.96 -1.20 -17.30
C ASN A 146 -1.06 -0.58 -15.89
N THR A 147 0.07 -0.01 -15.46
CA THR A 147 0.24 0.70 -14.19
C THR A 147 0.59 2.16 -14.47
N PHE A 148 -0.20 3.09 -13.93
CA PHE A 148 0.02 4.50 -14.17
C PHE A 148 -0.68 5.39 -13.14
N PRO A 149 -0.18 6.63 -12.93
CA PRO A 149 -0.83 7.64 -12.10
C PRO A 149 -2.15 8.10 -12.71
N ILE A 150 -3.17 8.28 -11.88
CA ILE A 150 -4.48 8.84 -12.26
C ILE A 150 -4.74 10.22 -11.63
N THR A 151 -3.84 10.68 -10.78
CA THR A 151 -3.83 12.04 -10.23
C THR A 151 -2.50 12.73 -10.51
N ASN A 152 -2.50 14.06 -10.38
CA ASN A 152 -1.30 14.89 -10.36
C ASN A 152 -1.55 16.02 -9.37
N VAL A 153 -1.34 15.74 -8.08
CA VAL A 153 -1.50 16.71 -7.00
C VAL A 153 -0.14 17.29 -6.60
N LEU A 154 -0.16 18.51 -6.05
CA LEU A 154 1.07 19.24 -5.69
C LEU A 154 1.49 18.99 -4.23
N THR A 155 0.58 18.55 -3.38
CA THR A 155 0.77 18.49 -1.92
C THR A 155 0.63 17.09 -1.34
N GLY A 156 0.34 16.11 -2.19
CA GLY A 156 0.14 14.71 -1.79
C GLY A 156 -1.29 14.38 -1.39
N LEU A 157 -1.59 13.10 -1.45
CA LEU A 157 -2.85 12.51 -1.03
C LEU A 157 -2.62 11.18 -0.30
N GLN A 158 -3.61 10.76 0.49
CA GLN A 158 -3.53 9.53 1.29
C GLN A 158 -4.93 8.96 1.58
N GLN A 159 -4.94 7.74 2.13
CA GLN A 159 -6.14 7.05 2.62
C GLN A 159 -7.25 6.96 1.57
N PRO A 160 -6.98 6.48 0.35
CA PRO A 160 -8.02 6.26 -0.62
C PRO A 160 -9.00 5.20 -0.14
N THR A 161 -10.26 5.35 -0.51
CA THR A 161 -11.30 4.33 -0.35
C THR A 161 -12.21 4.36 -1.56
N ILE A 162 -12.79 3.22 -1.93
CA ILE A 162 -13.64 3.09 -3.11
C ILE A 162 -15.02 2.56 -2.72
N SER A 163 -16.05 3.06 -3.40
CA SER A 163 -17.41 2.56 -3.24
C SER A 163 -17.56 1.11 -3.75
N THR A 164 -18.50 0.36 -3.20
CA THR A 164 -18.73 -1.05 -3.55
C THR A 164 -19.14 -1.28 -5.01
N ASP A 165 -19.56 -0.24 -5.70
CA ASP A 165 -19.91 -0.26 -7.12
C ASP A 165 -18.76 0.21 -8.04
N ASP A 166 -17.61 0.58 -7.47
CA ASP A 166 -16.41 1.13 -8.11
C ASP A 166 -16.62 2.47 -8.83
N ASN A 167 -17.73 3.15 -8.55
CA ASN A 167 -18.06 4.40 -9.23
C ASN A 167 -17.45 5.64 -8.59
N THR A 168 -17.12 5.57 -7.30
CA THR A 168 -16.58 6.73 -6.57
C THR A 168 -15.39 6.32 -5.72
N LEU A 169 -14.27 6.99 -5.90
CA LEU A 169 -13.09 6.89 -5.03
C LEU A 169 -12.96 8.20 -4.26
N ILE A 170 -12.75 8.10 -2.94
CA ILE A 170 -12.55 9.24 -2.05
C ILE A 170 -11.16 9.13 -1.44
N PHE A 171 -10.48 10.25 -1.24
CA PHE A 171 -9.17 10.32 -0.59
C PHE A 171 -9.03 11.63 0.20
N ALA A 172 -8.12 11.64 1.16
CA ALA A 172 -7.68 12.85 1.82
C ALA A 172 -6.56 13.51 1.01
N GLY A 173 -6.72 14.77 0.68
CA GLY A 173 -5.71 15.59 0.01
C GLY A 173 -5.36 16.81 0.86
N TYR A 174 -4.09 17.20 0.90
CA TYR A 174 -3.67 18.38 1.64
C TYR A 174 -3.88 19.63 0.79
N SER A 175 -4.62 20.60 1.30
CA SER A 175 -4.76 21.95 0.73
C SER A 175 -4.04 22.95 1.63
N GLY A 176 -3.90 24.22 1.18
CA GLY A 176 -3.12 25.23 1.90
C GLY A 176 -3.52 25.51 3.36
N LEU A 177 -4.64 24.99 3.83
CA LEU A 177 -5.17 25.16 5.19
C LEU A 177 -5.33 23.86 5.98
N GLY A 178 -5.10 22.69 5.36
CA GLY A 178 -5.26 21.40 6.05
C GLY A 178 -5.65 20.27 5.11
N TRP A 179 -6.15 19.19 5.71
CA TRP A 179 -6.65 18.02 4.99
C TRP A 179 -8.11 18.19 4.63
N ASP A 180 -8.44 17.98 3.36
CA ASP A 180 -9.79 17.98 2.82
C ASP A 180 -10.11 16.63 2.16
N LEU A 181 -11.39 16.30 2.00
CA LEU A 181 -11.84 15.12 1.27
C LEU A 181 -12.13 15.48 -0.19
N TYR A 182 -11.56 14.69 -1.07
CA TYR A 182 -11.75 14.79 -2.52
C TYR A 182 -12.36 13.50 -3.07
N SER A 183 -13.03 13.58 -4.20
CA SER A 183 -13.61 12.43 -4.87
C SER A 183 -13.25 12.38 -6.35
N ILE A 184 -13.11 11.15 -6.86
CA ILE A 184 -12.95 10.83 -8.27
C ILE A 184 -14.13 9.95 -8.69
N ASN A 185 -14.83 10.36 -9.74
CA ASN A 185 -15.89 9.57 -10.35
C ASN A 185 -15.30 8.61 -11.40
N GLN A 186 -15.77 7.38 -11.42
CA GLN A 186 -15.37 6.31 -12.34
C GLN A 186 -13.83 6.09 -12.38
N PRO A 187 -13.17 5.86 -11.23
CA PRO A 187 -11.72 5.76 -11.15
C PRO A 187 -11.16 4.64 -12.03
N THR A 188 -11.88 3.54 -12.21
CA THR A 188 -11.47 2.42 -13.05
C THR A 188 -11.33 2.80 -14.53
N LYS A 189 -12.08 3.82 -15.00
CA LYS A 189 -12.02 4.34 -16.37
C LYS A 189 -11.02 5.47 -16.57
N MET A 190 -10.37 5.92 -15.50
CA MET A 190 -9.36 6.97 -15.61
C MET A 190 -8.19 6.52 -16.48
N THR A 191 -7.67 7.46 -17.26
CA THR A 191 -6.47 7.29 -18.10
C THR A 191 -5.24 7.85 -17.40
N LYS A 192 -4.07 7.47 -17.88
CA LYS A 192 -2.78 7.98 -17.41
C LYS A 192 -2.76 9.51 -17.35
N LYS A 193 -2.26 10.04 -16.23
CA LYS A 193 -1.94 11.47 -16.09
C LYS A 193 -0.45 11.68 -16.29
N ASP A 194 -0.11 12.79 -16.92
CA ASP A 194 1.26 13.25 -16.97
C ASP A 194 1.61 13.88 -15.62
N VAL A 195 2.52 13.25 -14.91
CA VAL A 195 2.99 13.70 -13.60
C VAL A 195 4.43 14.17 -13.76
N LEU A 196 4.66 15.44 -13.51
CA LEU A 196 6.00 16.03 -13.58
C LEU A 196 6.72 15.87 -12.24
N PRO A 197 8.04 15.65 -12.26
CA PRO A 197 8.84 15.66 -11.04
C PRO A 197 8.69 16.96 -10.29
N THR A 198 8.62 16.89 -8.96
CA THR A 198 8.68 18.09 -8.11
C THR A 198 10.06 18.74 -8.20
N ALA A 199 10.17 19.99 -7.75
CA ALA A 199 11.46 20.69 -7.68
C ALA A 199 12.48 19.89 -6.84
N TYR A 200 12.04 19.23 -5.77
CA TYR A 200 12.88 18.37 -4.93
C TYR A 200 13.52 17.22 -5.72
N ILE A 201 12.71 16.45 -6.44
CA ILE A 201 13.20 15.32 -7.27
C ILE A 201 14.08 15.82 -8.41
N SER A 202 13.72 16.95 -9.06
CA SER A 202 14.52 17.54 -10.13
C SER A 202 15.90 17.98 -9.64
N THR A 203 15.99 18.51 -8.41
CA THR A 203 17.28 18.91 -7.80
C THR A 203 18.11 17.68 -7.45
N LYS A 204 17.51 16.66 -6.81
CA LYS A 204 18.17 15.40 -6.45
C LYS A 204 18.80 14.72 -7.66
N ASN A 205 18.05 14.59 -8.75
CA ASN A 205 18.53 13.99 -10.00
C ASN A 205 19.70 14.78 -10.65
N ASN A 206 19.75 16.09 -10.45
CA ASN A 206 20.87 16.92 -10.94
C ASN A 206 22.11 16.82 -10.06
N GLU A 207 21.96 16.58 -8.75
CA GLU A 207 23.09 16.36 -7.82
C GLU A 207 23.77 15.00 -8.07
N ASP A 208 22.99 13.95 -8.37
CA ASP A 208 23.53 12.63 -8.71
C ASP A 208 24.34 12.62 -10.04
N ILE A 209 24.09 13.57 -10.95
CA ILE A 209 24.84 13.74 -12.20
C ILE A 209 26.17 14.50 -11.96
N SER A 210 26.25 15.32 -10.92
CA SER A 210 27.43 16.17 -10.65
C SER A 210 28.56 15.46 -9.88
N VAL A 211 28.38 14.22 -9.45
CA VAL A 211 29.37 13.44 -8.66
C VAL A 211 30.21 12.50 -9.54
N VAL A 212 30.00 12.47 -10.85
CA VAL A 212 30.70 11.53 -11.78
C VAL A 212 31.91 12.15 -12.51
N ASP A 213 32.29 13.40 -12.22
CA ASP A 213 33.50 14.03 -12.80
C ASP A 213 34.42 14.60 -11.70
N ILE A 214 35.25 13.72 -11.11
CA ILE A 214 36.62 14.02 -10.63
C ILE A 214 37.45 12.75 -10.63
#